data_c4d1537e19fe430c976d7ae3eb34f950
#
_entry.id   c4d1537e19fe430c976d7ae3eb34f950
#
_cell.length_a   1.000
_cell.length_b   1.000
_cell.length_c   1.000
_cell.angle_alpha   90.00
_cell.angle_beta   90.00
_cell.angle_gamma   90.00
#
_symmetry.space_group_name_H-M   'P 1'
#
loop_
_entity.id
_entity.type
_entity.pdbx_description
1 polymer ?
#
loop_
_entity_poly.entity_id
_entity_poly.type
_entity_poly.pdbx_seq_one_letter_code
_entity_poly.pdbx_strand_id
1 'polypeptide(L)'
;MAASGKSFRGQVDEWLPGVPAGYRTIIRGYQPYRSGDRAKAMRWLRNLSNADKHRVLTPAVISLGTINLQVTTNWPVQRLEPLIKGHRALNVGTPLMRVTLVPIFGTDSQVQVHGNLAGFPSLGYGTAVGEALTLIRATVFEILDTFDKLL
;
A
#
# COMPACT_ATOMS: atom_id res chain seq x y z
N MET A 1 2.11 -2.05 -21.37
CA MET A 1 3.40 -1.82 -22.07
C MET A 1 4.23 -0.89 -21.21
N ALA A 2 5.32 -1.37 -20.63
CA ALA A 2 6.27 -0.52 -19.92
C ALA A 2 7.12 0.17 -20.97
N ALA A 3 6.92 1.48 -21.17
CA ALA A 3 7.81 2.26 -21.98
C ALA A 3 9.21 2.22 -21.33
N SER A 4 10.21 1.72 -22.03
CA SER A 4 11.58 1.71 -21.55
C SER A 4 12.02 3.16 -21.26
N GLY A 5 12.83 3.38 -20.22
CA GLY A 5 13.27 4.73 -19.84
C GLY A 5 14.02 5.50 -20.97
N LYS A 6 14.45 4.82 -22.03
CA LYS A 6 15.00 5.42 -23.25
C LYS A 6 13.93 6.09 -24.11
N SER A 7 12.74 5.50 -24.21
CA SER A 7 11.61 6.02 -25.00
C SER A 7 11.09 7.34 -24.42
N PHE A 8 11.05 7.47 -23.10
CA PHE A 8 10.52 8.68 -22.46
C PHE A 8 11.46 9.90 -22.54
N ARG A 9 12.78 9.70 -22.50
CA ARG A 9 13.73 10.83 -22.67
C ARG A 9 13.57 11.53 -24.02
N GLY A 10 13.40 10.76 -25.08
CA GLY A 10 13.13 11.31 -26.42
C GLY A 10 11.76 11.98 -26.51
N GLN A 11 10.75 11.35 -25.89
CA GLN A 11 9.38 11.86 -25.92
C GLN A 11 9.20 13.19 -25.16
N VAL A 12 9.91 13.41 -24.03
CA VAL A 12 9.80 14.70 -23.31
C VAL A 12 10.30 15.86 -24.14
N ASP A 13 11.39 15.67 -24.89
CA ASP A 13 11.93 16.72 -25.75
C ASP A 13 11.03 16.99 -26.97
N GLU A 14 10.37 15.95 -27.45
CA GLU A 14 9.40 16.02 -28.54
C GLU A 14 8.05 16.62 -28.12
N TRP A 15 7.53 16.25 -26.94
CA TRP A 15 6.21 16.70 -26.48
C TRP A 15 6.21 18.03 -25.75
N LEU A 16 7.37 18.51 -25.33
CA LEU A 16 7.53 19.78 -24.64
C LEU A 16 8.51 20.73 -25.40
N PRO A 17 8.28 20.94 -26.70
CA PRO A 17 9.10 21.91 -27.45
C PRO A 17 8.87 23.29 -26.83
N GLY A 18 9.94 24.03 -26.61
CA GLY A 18 9.87 25.38 -26.03
C GLY A 18 9.89 25.44 -24.52
N VAL A 19 9.73 24.31 -23.80
CA VAL A 19 9.90 24.29 -22.35
C VAL A 19 11.39 24.38 -22.00
N PRO A 20 11.83 25.34 -21.14
CA PRO A 20 13.22 25.47 -20.74
C PRO A 20 13.80 24.17 -20.13
N ALA A 21 15.10 23.93 -20.30
CA ALA A 21 15.77 22.69 -19.90
C ALA A 21 15.63 22.40 -18.38
N GLY A 22 15.64 23.44 -17.53
CA GLY A 22 15.42 23.32 -16.09
C GLY A 22 14.09 22.65 -15.77
N TYR A 23 13.00 23.14 -16.34
CA TYR A 23 11.64 22.56 -16.15
C TYR A 23 11.54 21.13 -16.69
N ARG A 24 12.14 20.85 -17.85
CA ARG A 24 12.18 19.49 -18.41
C ARG A 24 12.89 18.51 -17.48
N THR A 25 13.95 18.94 -16.80
CA THR A 25 14.69 18.14 -15.81
C THR A 25 13.80 17.81 -14.61
N ILE A 26 13.05 18.79 -14.09
CA ILE A 26 12.11 18.60 -13.00
C ILE A 26 11.02 17.60 -13.42
N ILE A 27 10.37 17.82 -14.55
CA ILE A 27 9.33 16.93 -15.08
C ILE A 27 9.85 15.49 -15.19
N ARG A 28 11.08 15.29 -15.65
CA ARG A 28 11.71 13.96 -15.70
C ARG A 28 11.93 13.35 -14.33
N GLY A 29 12.24 14.16 -13.31
CA GLY A 29 12.47 13.72 -11.93
C GLY A 29 11.24 13.12 -11.27
N TYR A 30 10.06 13.64 -11.58
CA TYR A 30 8.79 13.24 -10.95
C TYR A 30 8.00 12.18 -11.74
N GLN A 31 8.62 11.52 -12.69
CA GLN A 31 7.90 10.53 -13.49
C GLN A 31 7.60 9.22 -12.71
N PRO A 32 6.42 8.62 -12.95
CA PRO A 32 5.96 7.45 -12.20
C PRO A 32 6.79 6.16 -12.46
N TYR A 33 7.63 6.13 -13.50
CA TYR A 33 8.52 4.99 -13.76
C TYR A 33 9.83 5.02 -12.95
N ARG A 34 10.11 6.12 -12.23
CA ARG A 34 11.26 6.23 -11.33
C ARG A 34 11.04 5.36 -10.08
N SER A 35 12.06 5.22 -9.25
CA SER A 35 12.01 4.59 -7.93
C SER A 35 11.81 5.62 -6.82
N GLY A 36 11.43 5.14 -5.63
CA GLY A 36 11.25 5.97 -4.44
C GLY A 36 9.82 6.48 -4.25
N ASP A 37 9.61 7.19 -3.15
CA ASP A 37 8.28 7.60 -2.68
C ASP A 37 7.59 8.60 -3.62
N ARG A 38 8.34 9.53 -4.20
CA ARG A 38 7.81 10.47 -5.20
C ARG A 38 7.21 9.74 -6.40
N ALA A 39 7.93 8.79 -6.94
CA ALA A 39 7.44 8.01 -8.07
C ALA A 39 6.25 7.11 -7.69
N LYS A 40 6.22 6.61 -6.45
CA LYS A 40 5.11 5.87 -5.88
C LYS A 40 3.86 6.76 -5.80
N ALA A 41 3.98 7.97 -5.27
CA ALA A 41 2.90 8.96 -5.22
C ALA A 41 2.36 9.28 -6.60
N MET A 42 3.23 9.52 -7.58
CA MET A 42 2.84 9.82 -8.96
C MET A 42 2.16 8.63 -9.66
N ARG A 43 2.57 7.39 -9.37
CA ARG A 43 1.86 6.19 -9.85
C ARG A 43 0.46 6.09 -9.27
N TRP A 44 0.29 6.35 -7.98
CA TRP A 44 -1.03 6.33 -7.34
C TRP A 44 -1.93 7.42 -7.91
N LEU A 45 -1.43 8.65 -8.03
CA LEU A 45 -2.18 9.76 -8.62
C LEU A 45 -2.64 9.42 -10.05
N ARG A 46 -1.74 8.90 -10.88
CA ARG A 46 -2.08 8.45 -12.24
C ARG A 46 -3.16 7.37 -12.23
N ASN A 47 -3.03 6.37 -11.36
CA ASN A 47 -3.97 5.25 -11.30
C ASN A 47 -5.35 5.72 -10.81
N LEU A 48 -5.40 6.59 -9.81
CA LEU A 48 -6.64 7.19 -9.32
C LEU A 48 -7.31 8.05 -10.41
N SER A 49 -6.54 8.90 -11.09
CA SER A 49 -7.04 9.73 -12.19
C SER A 49 -7.54 8.89 -13.37
N ASN A 50 -6.87 7.80 -13.70
CA ASN A 50 -7.33 6.90 -14.76
C ASN A 50 -8.61 6.15 -14.35
N ALA A 51 -8.69 5.68 -13.10
CA ALA A 51 -9.90 5.03 -12.58
C ALA A 51 -11.11 5.99 -12.64
N ASP A 52 -10.93 7.24 -12.22
CA ASP A 52 -11.96 8.29 -12.28
C ASP A 52 -12.41 8.55 -13.73
N LYS A 53 -11.48 8.76 -14.65
CA LYS A 53 -11.78 9.01 -16.07
C LYS A 53 -12.58 7.87 -16.71
N HIS A 54 -12.31 6.64 -16.32
CA HIS A 54 -13.01 5.47 -16.84
C HIS A 54 -14.22 5.07 -16.00
N ARG A 55 -14.58 5.88 -15.00
CA ARG A 55 -15.70 5.60 -14.06
C ARG A 55 -15.60 4.21 -13.42
N VAL A 56 -14.39 3.74 -13.23
CA VAL A 56 -14.11 2.49 -12.55
C VAL A 56 -13.95 2.80 -11.06
N LEU A 57 -14.83 2.26 -10.24
CA LEU A 57 -14.67 2.32 -8.79
C LEU A 57 -13.34 1.67 -8.42
N THR A 58 -12.44 2.44 -7.82
CA THR A 58 -11.22 1.88 -7.25
C THR A 58 -11.61 1.07 -6.02
N PRO A 59 -11.52 -0.26 -6.02
CA PRO A 59 -11.92 -1.05 -4.87
C PRO A 59 -11.02 -0.70 -3.69
N ALA A 60 -11.60 -0.11 -2.66
CA ALA A 60 -10.94 -0.02 -1.37
C ALA A 60 -10.99 -1.42 -0.73
N VAL A 61 -9.87 -2.02 -0.55
CA VAL A 61 -9.74 -3.29 0.18
C VAL A 61 -9.50 -2.96 1.64
N ILE A 62 -10.19 -3.64 2.55
CA ILE A 62 -9.88 -3.52 3.97
C ILE A 62 -8.62 -4.34 4.24
N SER A 63 -7.53 -3.65 4.57
CA SER A 63 -6.31 -4.30 5.03
C SER A 63 -6.30 -4.40 6.54
N LEU A 64 -5.77 -5.51 7.04
CA LEU A 64 -5.65 -5.72 8.47
C LEU A 64 -4.49 -4.86 9.01
N GLY A 65 -4.79 -4.02 10.02
CA GLY A 65 -3.81 -3.23 10.73
C GLY A 65 -3.28 -3.99 11.94
N THR A 66 -4.07 -4.09 12.98
CA THR A 66 -3.69 -4.75 14.23
C THR A 66 -4.59 -5.93 14.50
N ILE A 67 -3.97 -7.05 14.86
CA ILE A 67 -4.66 -8.25 15.36
C ILE A 67 -4.31 -8.39 16.83
N ASN A 68 -5.31 -8.32 17.69
CA ASN A 68 -5.15 -8.60 19.09
C ASN A 68 -6.02 -9.81 19.44
N LEU A 69 -5.40 -10.99 19.55
CA LEU A 69 -6.08 -12.26 19.83
C LEU A 69 -5.66 -12.76 21.21
N GLN A 70 -6.65 -13.07 22.03
CA GLN A 70 -6.50 -13.76 23.31
C GLN A 70 -7.00 -15.18 23.15
N VAL A 71 -6.17 -16.13 23.56
CA VAL A 71 -6.51 -17.56 23.56
C VAL A 71 -6.64 -18.02 24.99
N THR A 72 -7.81 -18.55 25.33
CA THR A 72 -8.07 -19.20 26.58
C THR A 72 -8.28 -20.68 26.34
N THR A 73 -7.58 -21.52 27.07
CA THR A 73 -7.65 -22.97 26.90
C THR A 73 -7.45 -23.69 28.25
N ASN A 74 -8.03 -24.86 28.40
CA ASN A 74 -7.81 -25.76 29.53
C ASN A 74 -6.57 -26.64 29.41
N TRP A 75 -5.91 -26.63 28.20
CA TRP A 75 -4.66 -27.31 27.99
C TRP A 75 -3.50 -26.29 27.94
N PRO A 76 -2.28 -26.65 28.40
CA PRO A 76 -1.12 -25.77 28.30
C PRO A 76 -0.83 -25.40 26.88
N VAL A 77 -0.60 -24.11 26.63
CA VAL A 77 -0.18 -23.60 25.34
C VAL A 77 1.33 -23.81 25.19
N GLN A 78 1.74 -24.64 24.22
CA GLN A 78 3.13 -24.85 23.88
C GLN A 78 3.67 -23.75 23.00
N ARG A 79 2.86 -23.30 21.99
CA ARG A 79 3.27 -22.29 21.02
C ARG A 79 2.09 -21.51 20.49
N LEU A 80 2.29 -20.19 20.38
CA LEU A 80 1.44 -19.27 19.65
C LEU A 80 2.23 -18.71 18.47
N GLU A 81 1.73 -18.89 17.25
CA GLU A 81 2.42 -18.47 16.04
C GLU A 81 1.47 -17.62 15.17
N PRO A 82 1.69 -16.32 15.05
CA PRO A 82 0.96 -15.50 14.09
C PRO A 82 1.31 -15.92 12.67
N LEU A 83 0.29 -16.22 11.86
CA LEU A 83 0.47 -16.65 10.46
C LEU A 83 0.43 -15.50 9.47
N ILE A 84 -0.05 -14.34 9.90
CA ILE A 84 -0.09 -13.12 9.09
C ILE A 84 1.03 -12.21 9.51
N LYS A 85 1.87 -11.85 8.53
CA LYS A 85 2.92 -10.85 8.69
C LYS A 85 2.61 -9.65 7.77
N GLY A 86 2.63 -8.46 8.35
CA GLY A 86 2.40 -7.21 7.61
C GLY A 86 0.93 -6.97 7.22
N HIS A 87 0.73 -5.89 6.47
CA HIS A 87 -0.58 -5.47 6.00
C HIS A 87 -1.00 -6.29 4.78
N ARG A 88 -2.00 -7.16 4.93
CA ARG A 88 -2.55 -7.97 3.83
C ARG A 88 -4.05 -7.85 3.78
N ALA A 89 -4.59 -7.90 2.58
CA ALA A 89 -6.01 -8.15 2.37
C ALA A 89 -6.33 -9.57 2.87
N LEU A 90 -7.38 -9.70 3.66
CA LEU A 90 -7.85 -10.99 4.14
C LEU A 90 -9.04 -11.46 3.32
N ASN A 91 -9.03 -12.73 2.99
CA ASN A 91 -10.19 -13.45 2.48
C ASN A 91 -10.85 -14.24 3.60
N VAL A 92 -12.13 -14.54 3.43
CA VAL A 92 -12.82 -15.45 4.34
C VAL A 92 -12.08 -16.79 4.38
N GLY A 93 -11.81 -17.29 5.59
CA GLY A 93 -11.05 -18.53 5.79
C GLY A 93 -9.53 -18.37 5.86
N THR A 94 -8.98 -17.15 5.74
CA THR A 94 -7.53 -16.94 5.94
C THR A 94 -7.15 -17.26 7.39
N PRO A 95 -6.22 -18.19 7.64
CA PRO A 95 -5.78 -18.50 9.00
C PRO A 95 -4.95 -17.35 9.58
N LEU A 96 -5.33 -16.88 10.78
CA LEU A 96 -4.70 -15.73 11.43
C LEU A 96 -3.57 -16.13 12.36
N MET A 97 -3.76 -17.26 13.07
CA MET A 97 -2.84 -17.73 14.09
C MET A 97 -2.88 -19.26 14.18
N ARG A 98 -1.75 -19.85 14.53
CA ARG A 98 -1.65 -21.26 14.91
C ARG A 98 -1.42 -21.36 16.41
N VAL A 99 -2.22 -22.19 17.08
CA VAL A 99 -2.08 -22.51 18.50
C VAL A 99 -1.69 -23.98 18.60
N THR A 100 -0.56 -24.26 19.26
CA THR A 100 -0.12 -25.61 19.56
C THR A 100 -0.34 -25.85 21.06
N LEU A 101 -1.08 -26.90 21.40
CA LEU A 101 -1.39 -27.28 22.76
C LEU A 101 -0.67 -28.55 23.17
N VAL A 102 -0.38 -28.68 24.46
CA VAL A 102 0.13 -29.91 25.04
C VAL A 102 -1.07 -30.76 25.52
N PRO A 103 -1.30 -31.96 24.95
CA PRO A 103 -2.41 -32.79 25.33
C PRO A 103 -2.36 -33.23 26.81
N ILE A 104 -3.49 -33.15 27.50
CA ILE A 104 -3.68 -33.73 28.83
C ILE A 104 -4.54 -34.98 28.69
N PHE A 105 -4.01 -36.13 29.04
CA PHE A 105 -4.70 -37.40 28.93
C PHE A 105 -6.03 -37.38 29.73
N GLY A 106 -7.08 -37.90 29.14
CA GLY A 106 -8.39 -38.04 29.74
C GLY A 106 -9.25 -36.80 29.80
N THR A 107 -8.81 -35.70 29.12
CA THR A 107 -9.61 -34.46 29.00
C THR A 107 -9.71 -34.00 27.55
N ASP A 108 -10.89 -33.51 27.18
CA ASP A 108 -11.04 -32.85 25.86
C ASP A 108 -10.49 -31.43 25.88
N SER A 109 -9.88 -31.01 24.77
CA SER A 109 -9.39 -29.64 24.65
C SER A 109 -10.56 -28.68 24.44
N GLN A 110 -10.59 -27.61 25.23
CA GLN A 110 -11.49 -26.49 25.03
C GLN A 110 -10.64 -25.27 24.69
N VAL A 111 -10.91 -24.66 23.52
CA VAL A 111 -10.20 -23.47 23.06
C VAL A 111 -11.22 -22.38 22.79
N GLN A 112 -11.04 -21.25 23.44
CA GLN A 112 -11.80 -20.02 23.18
C GLN A 112 -10.85 -18.97 22.64
N VAL A 113 -11.24 -18.33 21.55
CA VAL A 113 -10.47 -17.25 20.96
C VAL A 113 -11.32 -15.98 20.99
N HIS A 114 -10.83 -14.99 21.71
CA HIS A 114 -11.39 -13.65 21.71
C HIS A 114 -10.42 -12.69 21.03
N GLY A 115 -10.93 -11.74 20.26
CA GLY A 115 -10.02 -10.79 19.65
C GLY A 115 -10.68 -9.62 18.95
N ASN A 116 -9.91 -8.57 18.82
CA ASN A 116 -10.25 -7.39 18.04
C ASN A 116 -9.41 -7.34 16.79
N LEU A 117 -10.08 -7.16 15.66
CA LEU A 117 -9.46 -6.95 14.36
C LEU A 117 -9.68 -5.49 13.98
N ALA A 118 -8.60 -4.71 13.92
CA ALA A 118 -8.65 -3.36 13.37
C ALA A 118 -8.27 -3.42 11.89
N GLY A 119 -9.18 -2.97 11.04
CA GLY A 119 -8.95 -2.83 9.60
C GLY A 119 -8.93 -1.37 9.18
N PHE A 120 -8.27 -1.08 8.09
CA PHE A 120 -8.28 0.24 7.47
C PHE A 120 -8.46 0.12 5.95
N PRO A 121 -9.12 1.10 5.32
CA PRO A 121 -9.24 1.12 3.86
C PRO A 121 -7.86 1.28 3.22
N SER A 122 -7.57 0.46 2.22
CA SER A 122 -6.29 0.47 1.50
C SER A 122 -6.48 0.54 -0.01
N LEU A 123 -5.53 1.18 -0.68
CA LEU A 123 -5.41 1.21 -2.15
C LEU A 123 -4.57 0.02 -2.59
N GLY A 124 -5.13 -1.18 -2.67
CA GLY A 124 -4.38 -2.38 -3.08
C GLY A 124 -3.05 -2.57 -2.32
N TYR A 125 -2.46 -3.72 -2.35
CA TYR A 125 -1.14 -4.00 -1.75
C TYR A 125 -0.92 -3.54 -0.28
N GLY A 126 -2.00 -3.28 0.47
CA GLY A 126 -1.95 -2.99 1.89
C GLY A 126 -1.55 -1.55 2.29
N THR A 127 -1.47 -0.63 1.34
CA THR A 127 -1.20 0.78 1.69
C THR A 127 -2.49 1.48 2.12
N ALA A 128 -2.48 2.08 3.32
CA ALA A 128 -3.61 2.85 3.82
C ALA A 128 -3.95 4.02 2.89
N VAL A 129 -5.25 4.25 2.62
CA VAL A 129 -5.70 5.35 1.77
C VAL A 129 -5.19 6.70 2.29
N GLY A 130 -5.25 6.92 3.62
CA GLY A 130 -4.75 8.14 4.24
C GLY A 130 -3.25 8.37 4.02
N GLU A 131 -2.44 7.32 4.14
CA GLU A 131 -1.00 7.37 3.83
C GLU A 131 -0.73 7.72 2.37
N ALA A 132 -1.46 7.06 1.45
CA ALA A 132 -1.32 7.32 0.03
C ALA A 132 -1.67 8.77 -0.32
N LEU A 133 -2.79 9.29 0.20
CA LEU A 133 -3.21 10.67 -0.03
C LEU A 133 -2.24 11.68 0.58
N THR A 134 -1.71 11.41 1.77
CA THR A 134 -0.68 12.26 2.41
C THR A 134 0.58 12.33 1.57
N LEU A 135 1.06 11.20 1.05
CA LEU A 135 2.24 11.16 0.20
C LEU A 135 2.01 11.86 -1.14
N ILE A 136 0.84 11.66 -1.76
CA ILE A 136 0.46 12.36 -3.00
C ILE A 136 0.45 13.87 -2.75
N ARG A 137 -0.21 14.34 -1.70
CA ARG A 137 -0.27 15.74 -1.33
C ARG A 137 1.12 16.35 -1.15
N ALA A 138 1.97 15.72 -0.33
CA ALA A 138 3.33 16.18 -0.09
C ALA A 138 4.14 16.28 -1.39
N THR A 139 4.03 15.28 -2.27
CA THR A 139 4.71 15.26 -3.56
C THR A 139 4.23 16.37 -4.48
N VAL A 140 2.91 16.64 -4.52
CA VAL A 140 2.34 17.72 -5.35
C VAL A 140 2.85 19.08 -4.87
N PHE A 141 2.83 19.34 -3.57
CA PHE A 141 3.38 20.60 -3.02
C PHE A 141 4.86 20.77 -3.33
N GLU A 142 5.66 19.71 -3.19
CA GLU A 142 7.08 19.74 -3.54
C GLU A 142 7.30 20.06 -5.03
N ILE A 143 6.47 19.54 -5.91
CA ILE A 143 6.51 19.86 -7.34
C ILE A 143 6.24 21.36 -7.53
N LEU A 144 5.17 21.90 -6.94
CA LEU A 144 4.82 23.30 -7.05
C LEU A 144 5.93 24.21 -6.54
N ASP A 145 6.46 23.96 -5.32
CA ASP A 145 7.58 24.71 -4.76
C ASP A 145 8.84 24.66 -5.63
N THR A 146 9.04 23.53 -6.32
CA THR A 146 10.20 23.38 -7.22
C THR A 146 10.02 24.22 -8.49
N PHE A 147 8.80 24.34 -8.99
CA PHE A 147 8.51 25.20 -10.15
C PHE A 147 8.55 26.68 -9.77
N ASP A 148 8.03 27.08 -8.59
CA ASP A 148 8.05 28.47 -8.14
C ASP A 148 9.47 29.04 -7.99
N LYS A 149 10.44 28.21 -7.64
CA LYS A 149 11.85 28.61 -7.54
C LYS A 149 12.54 28.86 -8.90
N LEU A 150 11.88 28.53 -10.00
CA LEU A 150 12.38 28.74 -11.35
C LEU A 150 11.74 29.95 -12.05
N LEU A 151 10.71 30.54 -11.45
CA LEU A 151 10.08 31.78 -11.88
C LEU A 151 10.82 32.98 -11.31
#